data_edd12a22872773f28e813fb9f2038715
#
_entry.id   edd12a22872773f28e813fb9f2038715
#
_cell.length_a   1.000
_cell.length_b   1.000
_cell.length_c   1.000
_cell.angle_alpha   90.00
_cell.angle_beta   90.00
_cell.angle_gamma   90.00
#
_symmetry.space_group_name_H-M   'P 1'
#
loop_
_entity.id
_entity.type
_entity.pdbx_description
1 polymer ?
#
loop_
_entity_poly.entity_id
_entity_poly.type
_entity_poly.pdbx_seq_one_letter_code
_entity_poly.pdbx_strand_id
1 'polypeptide(L)'
;MAISLSKGQKVDLTKTNPGLSKVIVGLGWDTNKYDGGQDFDLDASIFLLDASSKCASDKDFIFYNQLEGGNGSVVHTGDNRTGEGDGDDEQVKVNLSAVPATIEKISFVITIHDAESRGQNFGQVSNAFVRIVNEETNEEVIRYDLGEDFSIETAVIVGELYRHNGEWKFSAVGSGYQGGLARIATDFGLNVG
;
A
#
# COMPACT_ATOMS: atom_id res chain seq x y z
N MET A 1 8.87 -15.14 -13.43
CA MET A 1 9.64 -13.87 -13.37
C MET A 1 8.71 -12.71 -12.98
N ALA A 2 9.17 -11.92 -12.03
CA ALA A 2 8.41 -10.73 -11.63
C ALA A 2 8.46 -9.67 -12.74
N ILE A 3 7.33 -8.98 -12.94
CA ILE A 3 7.26 -7.85 -13.87
C ILE A 3 7.62 -6.58 -13.08
N SER A 4 8.65 -5.87 -13.54
CA SER A 4 9.03 -4.58 -12.97
C SER A 4 8.19 -3.48 -13.59
N LEU A 5 7.51 -2.69 -12.75
CA LEU A 5 6.60 -1.64 -13.18
C LEU A 5 7.24 -0.26 -13.09
N SER A 6 6.81 0.62 -13.97
CA SER A 6 7.10 2.06 -13.90
C SER A 6 5.85 2.80 -13.43
N LYS A 7 6.04 4.01 -12.89
CA LYS A 7 4.94 4.87 -12.43
C LYS A 7 3.87 5.03 -13.52
N GLY A 8 2.63 4.81 -13.13
CA GLY A 8 1.47 4.88 -14.02
C GLY A 8 1.19 3.62 -14.82
N GLN A 9 2.07 2.62 -14.75
CA GLN A 9 1.89 1.37 -15.47
C GLN A 9 0.84 0.49 -14.79
N LYS A 10 0.04 -0.20 -15.60
CA LYS A 10 -1.02 -1.10 -15.14
C LYS A 10 -0.77 -2.51 -15.68
N VAL A 11 -1.08 -3.50 -14.86
CA VAL A 11 -0.86 -4.92 -15.18
C VAL A 11 -2.08 -5.74 -14.84
N ASP A 12 -2.46 -6.66 -15.73
CA ASP A 12 -3.45 -7.70 -15.42
C ASP A 12 -2.81 -8.75 -14.52
N LEU A 13 -3.40 -8.99 -13.34
CA LEU A 13 -2.90 -10.02 -12.42
C LEU A 13 -3.55 -11.37 -12.67
N THR A 14 -4.88 -11.42 -12.58
CA THR A 14 -5.62 -12.68 -12.65
C THR A 14 -5.73 -13.22 -14.08
N LYS A 15 -5.73 -12.33 -15.08
CA LYS A 15 -5.75 -12.75 -16.47
C LYS A 15 -4.44 -13.38 -16.92
N THR A 16 -3.30 -12.81 -16.49
CA THR A 16 -1.97 -13.33 -16.83
C THR A 16 -1.51 -14.45 -15.91
N ASN A 17 -2.15 -14.57 -14.75
CA ASN A 17 -1.87 -15.63 -13.77
C ASN A 17 -3.17 -16.35 -13.42
N PRO A 18 -3.67 -17.22 -14.31
CA PRO A 18 -4.92 -17.95 -14.06
C PRO A 18 -4.83 -18.76 -12.75
N GLY A 19 -5.87 -18.68 -11.94
CA GLY A 19 -5.90 -19.34 -10.64
C GLY A 19 -5.31 -18.52 -9.50
N LEU A 20 -4.74 -17.36 -9.77
CA LEU A 20 -4.25 -16.47 -8.73
C LEU A 20 -5.44 -15.96 -7.90
N SER A 21 -5.47 -16.29 -6.62
CA SER A 21 -6.55 -15.88 -5.73
C SER A 21 -6.06 -15.26 -4.44
N LYS A 22 -4.97 -15.74 -3.89
CA LYS A 22 -4.39 -15.22 -2.64
C LYS A 22 -3.05 -14.59 -2.93
N VAL A 23 -2.92 -13.32 -2.59
CA VAL A 23 -1.68 -12.56 -2.80
C VAL A 23 -1.21 -11.93 -1.50
N ILE A 24 0.10 -11.74 -1.41
CA ILE A 24 0.72 -10.94 -0.36
C ILE A 24 1.24 -9.68 -1.03
N VAL A 25 0.78 -8.53 -0.54
CA VAL A 25 1.30 -7.23 -0.96
C VAL A 25 2.37 -6.84 0.04
N GLY A 26 3.62 -6.88 -0.39
CA GLY A 26 4.76 -6.53 0.44
C GLY A 26 5.18 -5.09 0.21
N LEU A 27 5.45 -4.37 1.28
CA LEU A 27 5.91 -2.98 1.26
C LEU A 27 7.23 -2.90 2.00
N GLY A 28 8.19 -2.21 1.41
CA GLY A 28 9.51 -2.05 2.02
C GLY A 28 10.09 -0.68 1.76
N TRP A 29 11.04 -0.27 2.59
CA TRP A 29 11.69 1.03 2.52
C TRP A 29 13.01 1.02 3.30
N ASP A 30 13.89 1.98 2.96
CA ASP A 30 15.08 2.27 3.74
C ASP A 30 15.00 3.68 4.28
N THR A 31 15.35 3.86 5.54
CA THR A 31 15.41 5.18 6.15
C THR A 31 16.83 5.72 6.10
N ASN A 32 16.97 7.04 6.03
CA ASN A 32 18.27 7.68 5.99
C ASN A 32 18.89 7.68 7.38
N LYS A 33 19.95 6.91 7.57
CA LYS A 33 20.61 6.72 8.87
C LYS A 33 21.53 7.89 9.28
N TYR A 34 21.72 8.88 8.41
CA TYR A 34 22.71 9.92 8.62
C TYR A 34 22.20 11.19 9.31
N ASP A 35 20.90 11.34 9.46
CA ASP A 35 20.33 12.61 9.92
C ASP A 35 20.29 12.79 11.44
N GLY A 36 20.83 11.85 12.21
CA GLY A 36 20.98 11.99 13.68
C GLY A 36 19.67 12.29 14.44
N GLY A 37 18.55 12.18 13.76
CA GLY A 37 17.24 12.50 14.30
C GLY A 37 16.52 11.29 14.88
N GLN A 38 15.24 11.45 15.09
CA GLN A 38 14.39 10.37 15.57
C GLN A 38 14.20 9.32 14.46
N ASP A 39 13.99 8.10 14.88
CA ASP A 39 13.72 7.01 13.95
C ASP A 39 12.45 7.28 13.12
N PHE A 40 12.49 6.88 11.87
CA PHE A 40 11.33 6.95 11.00
C PHE A 40 10.38 5.79 11.34
N ASP A 41 9.14 6.12 11.60
CA ASP A 41 8.09 5.14 11.84
C ASP A 41 7.13 5.19 10.64
N LEU A 42 7.35 4.30 9.67
CA LEU A 42 6.51 4.21 8.50
C LEU A 42 5.45 3.12 8.69
N ASP A 43 4.23 3.43 8.29
CA ASP A 43 3.10 2.51 8.40
C ASP A 43 2.42 2.32 7.05
N ALA A 44 1.97 1.10 6.79
CA ALA A 44 1.09 0.82 5.67
C ALA A 44 -0.36 1.04 6.09
N SER A 45 -1.13 1.69 5.24
CA SER A 45 -2.56 1.88 5.41
C SER A 45 -3.26 1.46 4.13
N ILE A 46 -4.40 0.80 4.26
CA ILE A 46 -5.13 0.25 3.12
C ILE A 46 -6.55 0.82 3.12
N PHE A 47 -6.99 1.30 1.98
CA PHE A 47 -8.34 1.82 1.78
C PHE A 47 -9.10 0.93 0.82
N LEU A 48 -10.24 0.41 1.27
CA LEU A 48 -11.15 -0.37 0.44
C LEU A 48 -12.18 0.59 -0.15
N LEU A 49 -12.17 0.75 -1.47
CA LEU A 49 -12.93 1.78 -2.16
C LEU A 49 -14.05 1.18 -3.00
N ASP A 50 -15.19 1.87 -3.03
CA ASP A 50 -16.32 1.53 -3.88
C ASP A 50 -16.12 2.06 -5.32
N ALA A 51 -17.14 1.94 -6.16
CA ALA A 51 -17.11 2.41 -7.55
C ALA A 51 -16.91 3.92 -7.67
N SER A 52 -17.18 4.68 -6.60
CA SER A 52 -16.95 6.13 -6.55
C SER A 52 -15.58 6.51 -6.01
N SER A 53 -14.71 5.55 -5.78
CA SER A 53 -13.40 5.71 -5.14
C SER A 53 -13.52 6.28 -3.72
N LYS A 54 -14.52 5.82 -2.98
CA LYS A 54 -14.76 6.22 -1.59
C LYS A 54 -14.90 5.00 -0.70
N CYS A 55 -14.50 5.16 0.56
CA CYS A 55 -14.77 4.17 1.60
C CYS A 55 -16.23 4.26 2.04
N ALA A 56 -16.92 3.14 2.14
CA ALA A 56 -18.31 3.12 2.58
C ALA A 56 -18.44 3.35 4.08
N SER A 57 -17.42 2.98 4.86
CA SER A 57 -17.41 3.16 6.31
C SER A 57 -15.97 3.14 6.82
N ASP A 58 -15.82 3.47 8.12
CA ASP A 58 -14.51 3.41 8.79
C ASP A 58 -13.91 1.99 8.82
N LYS A 59 -14.75 0.97 8.66
CA LYS A 59 -14.31 -0.42 8.60
C LYS A 59 -13.56 -0.76 7.31
N ASP A 60 -13.66 0.08 6.30
CA ASP A 60 -12.96 -0.08 5.03
C ASP A 60 -11.58 0.59 5.04
N PHE A 61 -11.16 1.10 6.19
CA PHE A 61 -9.83 1.65 6.43
C PHE A 61 -9.04 0.70 7.32
N ILE A 62 -7.99 0.09 6.77
CA ILE A 62 -7.14 -0.89 7.46
C ILE A 62 -5.81 -0.23 7.80
N PHE A 63 -5.42 -0.32 9.06
CA PHE A 63 -4.18 0.26 9.59
C PHE A 63 -3.81 -0.47 10.89
N TYR A 64 -2.78 -0.02 11.61
CA TYR A 64 -2.24 -0.74 12.77
C TYR A 64 -3.26 -0.99 13.90
N ASN A 65 -4.32 -0.16 14.01
CA ASN A 65 -5.38 -0.36 15.02
C ASN A 65 -6.58 -1.16 14.49
N GLN A 66 -6.64 -1.42 13.20
CA GLN A 66 -7.71 -2.19 12.56
C GLN A 66 -7.09 -3.04 11.44
N LEU A 67 -6.68 -4.23 11.80
CA LEU A 67 -5.84 -5.06 10.92
C LEU A 67 -6.61 -5.84 9.84
N GLU A 68 -7.95 -5.83 9.88
CA GLU A 68 -8.76 -6.58 8.92
C GLU A 68 -9.88 -5.74 8.34
N GLY A 69 -10.21 -5.99 7.08
CA GLY A 69 -11.34 -5.39 6.39
C GLY A 69 -11.85 -6.28 5.27
N GLY A 70 -12.92 -5.84 4.59
CA GLY A 70 -13.50 -6.60 3.49
C GLY A 70 -13.97 -7.99 3.91
N ASN A 71 -14.58 -8.13 5.08
CA ASN A 71 -15.02 -9.40 5.67
C ASN A 71 -13.87 -10.40 5.84
N GLY A 72 -12.69 -9.90 6.21
CA GLY A 72 -11.51 -10.74 6.42
C GLY A 72 -10.73 -11.07 5.14
N SER A 73 -11.13 -10.52 4.00
CA SER A 73 -10.42 -10.75 2.74
C SER A 73 -9.12 -9.97 2.63
N VAL A 74 -8.97 -8.89 3.41
CA VAL A 74 -7.79 -8.05 3.44
C VAL A 74 -7.28 -7.99 4.88
N VAL A 75 -6.04 -8.43 5.10
CA VAL A 75 -5.44 -8.51 6.44
C VAL A 75 -4.05 -7.89 6.43
N HIS A 76 -3.85 -6.89 7.29
CA HIS A 76 -2.54 -6.33 7.58
C HIS A 76 -1.87 -7.24 8.61
N THR A 77 -0.68 -7.77 8.32
CA THR A 77 -0.06 -8.79 9.17
C THR A 77 0.68 -8.24 10.38
N GLY A 78 0.79 -6.93 10.49
CA GLY A 78 1.43 -6.28 11.62
C GLY A 78 2.44 -5.22 11.19
N ASP A 79 2.93 -4.49 12.17
CA ASP A 79 3.78 -3.33 11.99
C ASP A 79 5.24 -3.67 12.26
N ASN A 80 6.14 -3.29 11.34
CA ASN A 80 7.59 -3.34 11.55
C ASN A 80 8.10 -1.92 11.80
N ARG A 81 8.28 -1.56 13.05
CA ARG A 81 8.62 -0.19 13.47
C ARG A 81 10.05 0.22 13.14
N THR A 82 10.94 -0.74 12.93
CA THR A 82 12.35 -0.44 12.75
C THR A 82 12.79 -0.41 11.29
N GLY A 83 12.03 -1.05 10.40
CA GLY A 83 12.45 -1.22 9.01
C GLY A 83 13.72 -2.06 8.87
N GLU A 84 14.06 -2.83 9.91
CA GLU A 84 15.23 -3.70 9.88
C GLU A 84 14.91 -5.04 9.25
N GLY A 85 15.81 -5.51 8.43
CA GLY A 85 15.73 -6.80 7.79
C GLY A 85 15.74 -6.72 6.27
N ASP A 86 16.00 -7.84 5.66
CA ASP A 86 15.98 -7.99 4.21
C ASP A 86 14.57 -8.39 3.76
N GLY A 87 13.97 -7.61 2.88
CA GLY A 87 12.67 -7.91 2.31
C GLY A 87 11.58 -6.91 2.70
N ASP A 88 10.38 -7.41 2.90
CA ASP A 88 9.22 -6.56 3.20
C ASP A 88 9.22 -6.11 4.66
N ASP A 89 9.02 -4.82 4.87
CA ASP A 89 8.86 -4.27 6.22
C ASP A 89 7.44 -4.50 6.74
N GLU A 90 6.46 -4.42 5.85
CA GLU A 90 5.07 -4.74 6.17
C GLU A 90 4.44 -5.56 5.04
N GLN A 91 3.49 -6.40 5.41
CA GLN A 91 2.79 -7.27 4.47
C GLN A 91 1.29 -7.19 4.66
N VAL A 92 0.56 -7.21 3.55
CA VAL A 92 -0.90 -7.25 3.53
C VAL A 92 -1.33 -8.47 2.74
N LYS A 93 -2.12 -9.33 3.34
CA LYS A 93 -2.68 -10.50 2.66
C LYS A 93 -4.04 -10.15 2.08
N VAL A 94 -4.21 -10.43 0.79
CA VAL A 94 -5.47 -10.19 0.09
C VAL A 94 -5.95 -11.48 -0.54
N ASN A 95 -7.16 -11.89 -0.16
CA ASN A 95 -7.85 -13.00 -0.83
C ASN A 95 -8.77 -12.40 -1.89
N LEU A 96 -8.29 -12.32 -3.13
CA LEU A 96 -8.98 -11.66 -4.23
C LEU A 96 -10.38 -12.25 -4.47
N SER A 97 -10.54 -13.56 -4.29
CA SER A 97 -11.81 -14.25 -4.52
C SER A 97 -12.84 -13.97 -3.43
N ALA A 98 -12.42 -13.50 -2.26
CA ALA A 98 -13.30 -13.23 -1.12
C ALA A 98 -13.61 -11.74 -0.92
N VAL A 99 -12.98 -10.85 -1.69
CA VAL A 99 -13.23 -9.41 -1.59
C VAL A 99 -14.69 -9.13 -1.97
N PRO A 100 -15.47 -8.44 -1.10
CA PRO A 100 -16.87 -8.14 -1.40
C PRO A 100 -17.05 -7.42 -2.74
N ALA A 101 -18.13 -7.73 -3.44
CA ALA A 101 -18.41 -7.18 -4.77
C ALA A 101 -18.58 -5.66 -4.78
N THR A 102 -18.91 -5.06 -3.64
CA THR A 102 -19.04 -3.60 -3.49
C THR A 102 -17.69 -2.89 -3.50
N ILE A 103 -16.60 -3.62 -3.24
CA ILE A 103 -15.25 -3.07 -3.27
C ILE A 103 -14.69 -3.23 -4.68
N GLU A 104 -14.42 -2.10 -5.33
CA GLU A 104 -13.88 -2.05 -6.69
C GLU A 104 -12.39 -1.80 -6.73
N LYS A 105 -11.84 -1.21 -5.65
CA LYS A 105 -10.44 -0.79 -5.61
C LYS A 105 -9.87 -0.94 -4.19
N ILE A 106 -8.61 -1.33 -4.10
CA ILE A 106 -7.86 -1.40 -2.84
C ILE A 106 -6.61 -0.56 -3.02
N SER A 107 -6.53 0.55 -2.28
CA SER A 107 -5.36 1.47 -2.32
C SER A 107 -4.40 1.16 -1.21
N PHE A 108 -3.11 1.06 -1.54
CA PHE A 108 -2.02 0.84 -0.58
C PHE A 108 -1.23 2.13 -0.38
N VAL A 109 -1.12 2.57 0.86
CA VAL A 109 -0.52 3.85 1.23
C VAL A 109 0.58 3.60 2.26
N ILE A 110 1.71 4.30 2.10
CA ILE A 110 2.75 4.36 3.12
C ILE A 110 2.74 5.76 3.71
N THR A 111 2.74 5.86 5.03
CA THR A 111 2.76 7.15 5.74
C THR A 111 3.89 7.17 6.77
N ILE A 112 4.39 8.37 7.08
CA ILE A 112 5.37 8.58 8.14
C ILE A 112 4.60 9.05 9.37
N HIS A 113 4.67 8.27 10.46
CA HIS A 113 3.97 8.60 11.70
C HIS A 113 4.59 9.85 12.35
N ASP A 114 3.74 10.78 12.78
CA ASP A 114 4.15 12.04 13.39
C ASP A 114 5.17 12.86 12.57
N ALA A 115 5.05 12.81 11.25
CA ALA A 115 6.01 13.42 10.34
C ALA A 115 6.23 14.91 10.62
N GLU A 116 5.17 15.67 10.84
CA GLU A 116 5.27 17.11 11.09
C GLU A 116 6.05 17.43 12.38
N SER A 117 5.69 16.74 13.47
CA SER A 117 6.33 16.98 14.78
C SER A 117 7.79 16.54 14.78
N ARG A 118 8.14 15.57 13.94
CA ARG A 118 9.51 15.04 13.84
C ARG A 118 10.32 15.70 12.73
N GLY A 119 9.71 16.54 11.92
CA GLY A 119 10.37 17.16 10.78
C GLY A 119 10.79 16.16 9.70
N GLN A 120 10.01 15.12 9.50
CA GLN A 120 10.31 14.04 8.57
C GLN A 120 9.44 14.10 7.31
N ASN A 121 9.98 13.63 6.18
CA ASN A 121 9.26 13.51 4.92
C ASN A 121 9.87 12.41 4.03
N PHE A 122 9.20 12.10 2.94
CA PHE A 122 9.66 11.05 2.01
C PHE A 122 10.92 11.40 1.22
N GLY A 123 11.37 12.65 1.25
CA GLY A 123 12.67 13.01 0.72
C GLY A 123 13.83 12.36 1.47
N GLN A 124 13.60 11.89 2.69
CA GLN A 124 14.56 11.22 3.56
C GLN A 124 14.44 9.70 3.55
N VAL A 125 13.49 9.16 2.78
CA VAL A 125 13.24 7.72 2.64
C VAL A 125 13.73 7.27 1.28
N SER A 126 14.46 6.17 1.24
CA SER A 126 14.98 5.61 -0.01
C SER A 126 14.51 4.17 -0.20
N ASN A 127 14.65 3.68 -1.44
CA ASN A 127 14.38 2.28 -1.80
C ASN A 127 12.98 1.79 -1.41
N ALA A 128 11.99 2.68 -1.40
CA ALA A 128 10.61 2.29 -1.16
C ALA A 128 10.10 1.45 -2.33
N PHE A 129 9.41 0.37 -2.02
CA PHE A 129 8.85 -0.50 -3.05
C PHE A 129 7.54 -1.14 -2.60
N VAL A 130 6.77 -1.61 -3.57
CA VAL A 130 5.64 -2.50 -3.38
C VAL A 130 5.81 -3.69 -4.31
N ARG A 131 5.52 -4.88 -3.81
CA ARG A 131 5.53 -6.10 -4.62
C ARG A 131 4.31 -6.95 -4.32
N ILE A 132 3.90 -7.75 -5.30
CA ILE A 132 2.82 -8.72 -5.12
C ILE A 132 3.39 -10.11 -5.30
N VAL A 133 3.16 -10.96 -4.31
CA VAL A 133 3.62 -12.34 -4.26
C VAL A 133 2.40 -13.27 -4.27
N ASN A 134 2.47 -14.33 -5.06
CA ASN A 134 1.47 -15.39 -5.01
C ASN A 134 1.66 -16.17 -3.70
N GLU A 135 0.69 -16.10 -2.80
CA GLU A 135 0.79 -16.73 -1.48
C GLU A 135 0.95 -18.25 -1.56
N GLU A 136 0.34 -18.88 -2.55
CA GLU A 136 0.37 -20.34 -2.71
C GLU A 136 1.71 -20.87 -3.22
N THR A 137 2.34 -20.15 -4.14
CA THR A 137 3.61 -20.58 -4.76
C THR A 137 4.83 -19.85 -4.22
N ASN A 138 4.59 -18.76 -3.46
CA ASN A 138 5.62 -17.86 -2.97
C ASN A 138 6.46 -17.19 -4.07
N GLU A 139 5.90 -17.10 -5.28
CA GLU A 139 6.52 -16.41 -6.41
C GLU A 139 6.14 -14.93 -6.44
N GLU A 140 7.13 -14.07 -6.61
CA GLU A 140 6.90 -12.65 -6.86
C GLU A 140 6.32 -12.47 -8.27
N VAL A 141 5.15 -11.83 -8.36
CA VAL A 141 4.42 -11.62 -9.61
C VAL A 141 4.78 -10.27 -10.23
N ILE A 142 4.74 -9.22 -9.40
CA ILE A 142 5.10 -7.86 -9.82
C ILE A 142 5.93 -7.17 -8.75
N ARG A 143 6.69 -6.16 -9.19
CA ARG A 143 7.42 -5.26 -8.31
C ARG A 143 7.40 -3.84 -8.89
N TYR A 144 7.16 -2.87 -8.02
CA TYR A 144 7.26 -1.46 -8.36
C TYR A 144 8.17 -0.77 -7.36
N ASP A 145 9.32 -0.31 -7.83
CA ASP A 145 10.25 0.51 -7.04
C ASP A 145 9.87 1.97 -7.23
N LEU A 146 9.61 2.68 -6.12
CA LEU A 146 9.27 4.10 -6.18
C LEU A 146 10.54 4.89 -6.49
N GLY A 147 10.70 5.29 -7.74
CA GLY A 147 11.85 6.07 -8.19
C GLY A 147 11.60 7.58 -8.18
N GLU A 148 10.52 8.02 -7.56
CA GLU A 148 10.14 9.43 -7.52
C GLU A 148 10.96 10.22 -6.50
N ASP A 149 11.30 11.45 -6.84
CA ASP A 149 11.97 12.38 -5.93
C ASP A 149 10.92 13.09 -5.07
N PHE A 150 10.62 12.53 -3.92
CA PHE A 150 9.78 13.19 -2.93
C PHE A 150 10.64 14.18 -2.13
N SER A 151 10.03 15.26 -1.66
CA SER A 151 10.75 16.27 -0.88
C SER A 151 10.03 16.71 0.39
N ILE A 152 8.73 16.91 0.32
CA ILE A 152 7.94 17.42 1.45
C ILE A 152 6.74 16.53 1.76
N GLU A 153 6.50 15.53 0.95
CA GLU A 153 5.36 14.62 1.09
C GLU A 153 5.56 13.74 2.33
N THR A 154 4.46 13.50 3.04
CA THR A 154 4.44 12.68 4.26
C THR A 154 3.58 11.44 4.12
N ALA A 155 2.91 11.28 2.98
CA ALA A 155 2.15 10.08 2.64
C ALA A 155 2.26 9.82 1.14
N VAL A 156 2.32 8.55 0.76
CA VAL A 156 2.41 8.14 -0.66
C VAL A 156 1.42 7.01 -0.92
N ILE A 157 0.57 7.18 -1.94
CA ILE A 157 -0.18 6.05 -2.50
C ILE A 157 0.77 5.31 -3.42
N VAL A 158 1.21 4.14 -3.01
CA VAL A 158 2.21 3.36 -3.76
C VAL A 158 1.59 2.61 -4.93
N GLY A 159 0.39 2.07 -4.74
CA GLY A 159 -0.29 1.32 -5.79
C GLY A 159 -1.71 0.97 -5.41
N GLU A 160 -2.44 0.44 -6.39
CA GLU A 160 -3.83 0.07 -6.23
C GLU A 160 -4.14 -1.25 -6.94
N LEU A 161 -4.88 -2.14 -6.25
CA LEU A 161 -5.55 -3.27 -6.87
C LEU A 161 -6.94 -2.80 -7.28
N TYR A 162 -7.38 -3.12 -8.50
CA TYR A 162 -8.72 -2.72 -8.95
C TYR A 162 -9.34 -3.78 -9.86
N ARG A 163 -10.68 -3.81 -9.88
CA ARG A 163 -11.45 -4.71 -10.74
C ARG A 163 -11.66 -4.09 -12.11
N HIS A 164 -11.53 -4.90 -13.14
CA HIS A 164 -11.85 -4.49 -14.50
C HIS A 164 -12.30 -5.74 -15.30
N ASN A 165 -13.54 -5.73 -15.80
CA ASN A 165 -14.12 -6.85 -16.56
C ASN A 165 -14.00 -8.21 -15.84
N GLY A 166 -14.25 -8.22 -14.53
CA GLY A 166 -14.18 -9.44 -13.73
C GLY A 166 -12.78 -9.89 -13.34
N GLU A 167 -11.76 -9.18 -13.77
CA GLU A 167 -10.36 -9.48 -13.46
C GLU A 167 -9.79 -8.47 -12.48
N TRP A 168 -8.77 -8.87 -11.73
CA TRP A 168 -8.02 -7.98 -10.87
C TRP A 168 -6.77 -7.47 -11.58
N LYS A 169 -6.58 -6.16 -11.52
CA LYS A 169 -5.42 -5.48 -12.08
C LYS A 169 -4.68 -4.72 -10.99
N PHE A 170 -3.42 -4.41 -11.23
CA PHE A 170 -2.61 -3.56 -10.36
C PHE A 170 -2.14 -2.32 -11.12
N SER A 171 -2.20 -1.17 -10.45
CA SER A 171 -1.69 0.09 -10.98
C SER A 171 -0.57 0.61 -10.09
N ALA A 172 0.58 0.92 -10.68
CA ALA A 172 1.70 1.58 -10.00
C ALA A 172 1.41 3.07 -9.94
N VAL A 173 1.02 3.60 -8.78
CA VAL A 173 0.55 4.99 -8.63
C VAL A 173 1.68 5.94 -8.31
N GLY A 174 2.35 5.77 -7.18
CA GLY A 174 3.48 6.61 -6.79
C GLY A 174 3.14 8.08 -6.55
N SER A 175 1.95 8.39 -6.05
CA SER A 175 1.51 9.78 -5.80
C SER A 175 1.74 10.18 -4.36
N GLY A 176 2.47 11.28 -4.15
CA GLY A 176 2.77 11.82 -2.83
C GLY A 176 1.80 12.92 -2.41
N TYR A 177 1.59 13.04 -1.09
CA TYR A 177 0.67 14.01 -0.50
C TYR A 177 1.32 14.70 0.69
N GLN A 178 1.19 16.02 0.74
CA GLN A 178 1.37 16.79 1.96
C GLN A 178 0.10 16.65 2.82
N GLY A 179 0.24 16.74 4.12
CA GLY A 179 -0.90 16.58 5.02
C GLY A 179 -1.12 15.14 5.46
N GLY A 180 -0.28 14.22 5.00
CA GLY A 180 -0.20 12.86 5.48
C GLY A 180 -1.45 12.03 5.25
N LEU A 181 -1.65 11.07 6.13
CA LEU A 181 -2.75 10.11 6.06
C LEU A 181 -4.14 10.79 6.11
N ALA A 182 -4.27 11.83 6.91
CA ALA A 182 -5.55 12.54 7.07
C ALA A 182 -6.03 13.13 5.73
N ARG A 183 -5.12 13.65 4.92
CA ARG A 183 -5.45 14.20 3.61
C ARG A 183 -5.97 13.11 2.67
N ILE A 184 -5.28 11.98 2.62
CA ILE A 184 -5.68 10.85 1.78
C ILE A 184 -7.02 10.28 2.25
N ALA A 185 -7.20 10.10 3.54
CA ALA A 185 -8.46 9.61 4.11
C ALA A 185 -9.63 10.53 3.78
N THR A 186 -9.42 11.84 3.85
CA THR A 186 -10.44 12.82 3.48
C THR A 186 -10.81 12.71 2.00
N ASP A 187 -9.83 12.54 1.14
CA ASP A 187 -10.07 12.36 -0.31
C ASP A 187 -10.88 11.09 -0.58
N PHE A 188 -10.74 10.07 0.27
CA PHE A 188 -11.50 8.82 0.17
C PHE A 188 -12.81 8.83 0.98
N GLY A 189 -13.22 10.00 1.49
CA GLY A 189 -14.51 10.17 2.15
C GLY A 189 -14.54 9.84 3.64
N LEU A 190 -13.37 9.65 4.27
CA LEU A 190 -13.28 9.38 5.71
C LEU A 190 -12.85 10.62 6.48
N ASN A 191 -13.31 10.72 7.73
CA ASN A 191 -12.90 11.77 8.64
C ASN A 191 -12.06 11.16 9.76
N VAL A 192 -10.76 11.29 9.66
CA VAL A 192 -9.79 10.74 10.63
C VAL A 192 -9.08 11.86 11.40
N GLY A 193 -9.70 13.01 11.46
CA GLY A 193 -9.12 14.18 12.11
C GLY A 193 -9.33 14.25 13.59
#